data_a5d27b47ce227b7593ff317396d102b5
#
_entry.id   a5d27b47ce227b7593ff317396d102b5
#
_cell.length_a   1.000
_cell.length_b   1.000
_cell.length_c   1.000
_cell.angle_alpha   90.00
_cell.angle_beta   90.00
_cell.angle_gamma   90.00
#
_symmetry.space_group_name_H-M   'P 1'
#
loop_
_entity.id
_entity.type
_entity.pdbx_description
1 polymer ?
#
loop_
_entity_poly.entity_id
_entity_poly.type
_entity_poly.pdbx_seq_one_letter_code
_entity_poly.pdbx_strand_id
1 'polypeptide(L)'
;THGCIYCDSRSKCYQMNHAFEDIEVKKNAPELLERALRAKRKKCMIGTGAMCDPYMHCEEELGLAKQCLEIIDRYGFGLAIQTKSCRILRDLELFKRIHQKAKCVVQMTLTTYDEELCRVLEPRVSTTKERFEALKVFRDNGIPTVVWLSPLLPFINDTEENLRGILDYCTRAEVYGIICFGIGMT
;
A
#
# COMPACT_ATOMS: atom_id res chain seq x y z
N THR A 1 7.93 2.78 -10.07
CA THR A 1 6.86 3.59 -9.50
C THR A 1 5.52 3.30 -10.18
N HIS A 2 4.42 3.63 -9.54
CA HIS A 2 3.08 3.60 -10.17
C HIS A 2 2.85 4.79 -11.12
N GLY A 3 3.72 5.79 -11.10
CA GLY A 3 3.61 6.97 -11.96
C GLY A 3 2.54 7.98 -11.52
N CYS A 4 2.04 7.90 -10.28
CA CYS A 4 1.06 8.88 -9.78
C CYS A 4 1.55 10.31 -10.02
N ILE A 5 0.67 11.17 -10.57
CA ILE A 5 1.08 12.53 -10.96
C ILE A 5 1.39 13.44 -9.77
N TYR A 6 0.79 13.16 -8.63
CA TYR A 6 0.97 13.91 -7.37
C TYR A 6 2.08 13.35 -6.46
N CYS A 7 2.85 12.35 -6.93
CA CYS A 7 3.80 11.66 -6.06
C CYS A 7 4.93 12.60 -5.61
N ASP A 8 5.09 12.76 -4.31
CA ASP A 8 6.15 13.58 -3.72
C ASP A 8 7.56 13.05 -4.04
N SER A 9 7.69 11.75 -4.32
CA SER A 9 8.95 11.15 -4.76
C SER A 9 9.48 11.70 -6.10
N ARG A 10 8.69 12.52 -6.81
CA ARG A 10 9.16 13.32 -7.95
C ARG A 10 10.01 14.52 -7.52
N SER A 11 9.99 14.85 -6.23
CA SER A 11 10.71 16.02 -5.70
C SER A 11 12.22 15.85 -5.87
N LYS A 12 12.86 16.97 -6.21
CA LYS A 12 14.33 17.07 -6.32
C LYS A 12 15.07 16.77 -5.00
N CYS A 13 14.36 16.83 -3.86
CA CYS A 13 14.96 16.51 -2.55
C CYS A 13 15.43 15.04 -2.45
N TYR A 14 14.86 14.14 -3.23
CA TYR A 14 15.26 12.72 -3.29
C TYR A 14 16.49 12.49 -4.18
N GLN A 15 16.99 13.53 -4.88
CA GLN A 15 18.22 13.48 -5.67
C GLN A 15 18.31 12.30 -6.65
N MET A 16 17.19 11.88 -7.23
CA MET A 16 17.18 10.83 -8.24
C MET A 16 17.94 11.30 -9.48
N ASN A 17 18.83 10.45 -9.98
CA ASN A 17 19.67 10.70 -11.14
C ASN A 17 19.16 10.00 -12.42
N HIS A 18 17.92 9.47 -12.37
CA HIS A 18 17.23 8.79 -13.46
C HIS A 18 15.79 9.30 -13.57
N ALA A 19 15.08 8.92 -14.63
CA ALA A 19 13.68 9.28 -14.79
C ALA A 19 12.84 8.68 -13.66
N PHE A 20 11.84 9.42 -13.21
CA PHE A 20 10.95 8.96 -12.10
C PHE A 20 10.26 7.63 -12.43
N GLU A 21 9.98 7.38 -13.69
CA GLU A 21 9.34 6.18 -14.18
C GLU A 21 10.28 4.96 -14.22
N ASP A 22 11.59 5.16 -14.19
CA ASP A 22 12.57 4.08 -14.12
C ASP A 22 12.57 3.47 -12.72
N ILE A 23 12.51 2.15 -12.65
CA ILE A 23 12.41 1.43 -11.38
C ILE A 23 13.76 0.85 -11.02
N GLU A 24 14.33 1.34 -9.92
CA GLU A 24 15.48 0.69 -9.29
C GLU A 24 15.01 -0.43 -8.36
N VAL A 25 15.54 -1.62 -8.53
CA VAL A 25 15.15 -2.80 -7.76
C VAL A 25 16.27 -3.22 -6.80
N LYS A 26 15.96 -3.21 -5.50
CA LYS A 26 16.86 -3.71 -4.46
C LYS A 26 16.76 -5.24 -4.36
N LYS A 27 17.44 -5.96 -5.24
CA LYS A 27 17.35 -7.42 -5.37
C LYS A 27 17.71 -8.17 -4.08
N ASN A 28 18.60 -7.64 -3.26
CA ASN A 28 19.01 -8.24 -1.99
C ASN A 28 18.14 -7.82 -0.79
N ALA A 29 16.96 -7.23 -1.01
CA ALA A 29 16.07 -6.80 0.06
C ALA A 29 15.65 -7.95 0.99
N PRO A 30 15.28 -9.16 0.49
CA PRO A 30 14.94 -10.29 1.35
C PRO A 30 16.09 -10.72 2.27
N GLU A 31 17.32 -10.81 1.76
CA GLU A 31 18.51 -11.18 2.55
C GLU A 31 18.80 -10.16 3.66
N LEU A 32 18.69 -8.86 3.32
CA LEU A 32 18.90 -7.80 4.29
C LEU A 32 17.82 -7.81 5.37
N LEU A 33 16.56 -8.05 4.99
CA LEU A 33 15.45 -8.19 5.91
C LEU A 33 15.68 -9.37 6.85
N GLU A 34 16.01 -10.55 6.31
CA GLU A 34 16.24 -11.74 7.12
C GLU A 34 17.37 -11.51 8.15
N ARG A 35 18.48 -10.93 7.70
CA ARG A 35 19.59 -10.58 8.60
C ARG A 35 19.15 -9.62 9.71
N ALA A 36 18.35 -8.60 9.35
CA ALA A 36 17.85 -7.62 10.31
C ALA A 36 16.89 -8.26 11.33
N LEU A 37 15.97 -9.12 10.89
CA LEU A 37 15.01 -9.76 11.79
C LEU A 37 15.66 -10.79 12.71
N ARG A 38 16.67 -11.50 12.23
CA ARG A 38 17.47 -12.43 13.05
C ARG A 38 18.18 -11.72 14.20
N ALA A 39 18.66 -10.50 13.98
CA ALA A 39 19.35 -9.71 15.00
C ALA A 39 18.42 -9.01 16.01
N LYS A 40 17.11 -8.94 15.75
CA LYS A 40 16.15 -8.27 16.63
C LYS A 40 15.87 -9.06 17.89
N ARG A 41 16.03 -8.42 19.05
CA ARG A 41 15.74 -9.01 20.37
C ARG A 41 14.24 -9.04 20.71
N LYS A 42 13.47 -8.09 20.17
CA LYS A 42 12.03 -7.97 20.42
C LYS A 42 11.26 -7.95 19.10
N LYS A 43 10.13 -8.61 19.08
CA LYS A 43 9.20 -8.55 17.94
C LYS A 43 8.52 -7.19 17.90
N CYS A 44 8.25 -6.72 16.70
CA CYS A 44 7.55 -5.45 16.46
C CYS A 44 6.71 -5.55 15.18
N MET A 45 5.94 -4.52 14.90
CA MET A 45 5.30 -4.33 13.61
C MET A 45 6.35 -3.81 12.62
N ILE A 46 6.35 -4.37 11.42
CA ILE A 46 7.13 -3.90 10.29
C ILE A 46 6.21 -3.07 9.41
N GLY A 47 6.57 -1.79 9.20
CA GLY A 47 5.87 -0.93 8.27
C GLY A 47 6.52 -0.95 6.90
N THR A 48 5.73 -1.08 5.82
CA THR A 48 6.21 -1.01 4.44
C THR A 48 5.16 -0.43 3.51
N GLY A 49 5.59 0.06 2.35
CA GLY A 49 4.71 0.59 1.32
C GLY A 49 4.55 2.12 1.33
N ALA A 50 5.07 2.83 2.34
CA ALA A 50 4.90 4.28 2.46
C ALA A 50 5.66 5.06 1.35
N MET A 51 6.90 4.66 1.05
CA MET A 51 7.73 5.34 0.04
C MET A 51 7.66 4.67 -1.33
N CYS A 52 7.50 3.37 -1.37
CA CYS A 52 7.47 2.59 -2.59
C CYS A 52 6.48 1.44 -2.42
N ASP A 53 5.53 1.33 -3.33
CA ASP A 53 4.52 0.28 -3.27
C ASP A 53 5.16 -1.10 -3.49
N PRO A 54 5.00 -2.05 -2.55
CA PRO A 54 5.57 -3.38 -2.69
C PRO A 54 4.90 -4.22 -3.80
N TYR A 55 3.73 -3.80 -4.28
CA TYR A 55 2.96 -4.50 -5.32
C TYR A 55 2.92 -3.75 -6.65
N MET A 56 4.02 -3.10 -7.01
CA MET A 56 4.20 -2.58 -8.37
C MET A 56 4.15 -3.71 -9.41
N HIS A 57 3.91 -3.34 -10.68
CA HIS A 57 3.81 -4.33 -11.76
C HIS A 57 5.01 -5.27 -11.88
N CYS A 58 6.24 -4.80 -11.60
CA CYS A 58 7.44 -5.63 -11.62
C CYS A 58 7.48 -6.72 -10.53
N GLU A 59 6.65 -6.61 -9.50
CA GLU A 59 6.57 -7.62 -8.43
C GLU A 59 6.00 -8.96 -8.94
N GLU A 60 5.23 -8.98 -10.04
CA GLU A 60 4.71 -10.21 -10.64
C GLU A 60 5.85 -11.13 -11.10
N GLU A 61 6.91 -10.55 -11.64
CA GLU A 61 8.09 -11.28 -12.13
C GLU A 61 9.14 -11.47 -11.03
N LEU A 62 9.35 -10.46 -10.21
CA LEU A 62 10.44 -10.45 -9.23
C LEU A 62 10.13 -11.23 -7.96
N GLY A 63 8.89 -11.21 -7.48
CA GLY A 63 8.46 -11.91 -6.27
C GLY A 63 9.18 -11.49 -4.98
N LEU A 64 9.76 -10.29 -4.94
CA LEU A 64 10.55 -9.82 -3.80
C LEU A 64 9.68 -9.50 -2.58
N ALA A 65 8.50 -8.90 -2.80
CA ALA A 65 7.56 -8.66 -1.71
C ALA A 65 7.10 -9.98 -1.09
N LYS A 66 6.76 -10.97 -1.91
CA LYS A 66 6.41 -12.32 -1.43
C LYS A 66 7.51 -12.93 -0.59
N GLN A 67 8.76 -12.92 -1.06
CA GLN A 67 9.90 -13.42 -0.29
C GLN A 67 10.07 -12.70 1.05
N CYS A 68 9.90 -11.37 1.07
CA CYS A 68 9.92 -10.60 2.32
C CYS A 68 8.79 -11.02 3.27
N LEU A 69 7.58 -11.24 2.76
CA LEU A 69 6.45 -11.72 3.56
C LEU A 69 6.71 -13.11 4.17
N GLU A 70 7.29 -14.03 3.41
CA GLU A 70 7.67 -15.36 3.88
C GLU A 70 8.70 -15.29 5.02
N ILE A 71 9.64 -14.36 4.94
CA ILE A 71 10.62 -14.10 6.00
C ILE A 71 9.92 -13.52 7.24
N ILE A 72 9.04 -12.54 7.08
CA ILE A 72 8.26 -11.95 8.16
C ILE A 72 7.43 -13.01 8.87
N ASP A 73 6.74 -13.87 8.12
CA ASP A 73 5.97 -15.01 8.64
C ASP A 73 6.86 -15.99 9.42
N ARG A 74 8.00 -16.38 8.85
CA ARG A 74 8.98 -17.31 9.46
C ARG A 74 9.50 -16.79 10.78
N TYR A 75 9.83 -15.52 10.86
CA TYR A 75 10.37 -14.90 12.06
C TYR A 75 9.31 -14.41 13.05
N GLY A 76 8.02 -14.48 12.72
CA GLY A 76 6.90 -14.11 13.59
C GLY A 76 6.88 -12.64 13.97
N PHE A 77 7.12 -11.75 13.00
CA PHE A 77 6.93 -10.31 13.17
C PHE A 77 5.55 -9.89 12.68
N GLY A 78 5.02 -8.80 13.24
CA GLY A 78 3.80 -8.17 12.74
C GLY A 78 4.06 -7.33 11.47
N LEU A 79 2.99 -7.01 10.74
CA LEU A 79 3.07 -6.31 9.47
C LEU A 79 2.00 -5.22 9.35
N ALA A 80 2.41 -4.03 8.95
CA ALA A 80 1.55 -2.98 8.44
C ALA A 80 2.00 -2.65 7.01
N ILE A 81 1.21 -3.01 6.01
CA ILE A 81 1.57 -2.88 4.61
C ILE A 81 0.64 -1.93 3.88
N GLN A 82 1.21 -0.96 3.18
CA GLN A 82 0.46 0.01 2.38
C GLN A 82 0.64 -0.27 0.89
N THR A 83 -0.46 -0.22 0.14
CA THR A 83 -0.45 -0.42 -1.31
C THR A 83 -1.61 0.29 -2.01
N LYS A 84 -1.48 0.47 -3.30
CA LYS A 84 -2.54 0.90 -4.24
C LYS A 84 -2.90 -0.22 -5.23
N SER A 85 -2.44 -1.45 -4.98
CA SER A 85 -2.54 -2.56 -5.93
C SER A 85 -3.34 -3.74 -5.39
N CYS A 86 -4.32 -4.19 -6.15
CA CYS A 86 -5.07 -5.41 -5.86
C CYS A 86 -4.24 -6.69 -6.04
N ARG A 87 -3.01 -6.60 -6.59
CA ARG A 87 -2.05 -7.72 -6.63
C ARG A 87 -1.70 -8.26 -5.24
N ILE A 88 -1.91 -7.47 -4.19
CA ILE A 88 -1.74 -7.89 -2.80
C ILE A 88 -2.57 -9.14 -2.47
N LEU A 89 -3.70 -9.36 -3.13
CA LEU A 89 -4.55 -10.53 -2.94
C LEU A 89 -3.85 -11.85 -3.33
N ARG A 90 -2.82 -11.82 -4.19
CA ARG A 90 -1.97 -12.98 -4.50
C ARG A 90 -1.42 -13.64 -3.24
N ASP A 91 -1.09 -12.86 -2.25
CA ASP A 91 -0.40 -13.31 -1.05
C ASP A 91 -1.32 -13.40 0.18
N LEU A 92 -2.65 -13.45 -0.01
CA LEU A 92 -3.67 -13.46 1.05
C LEU A 92 -3.38 -14.51 2.15
N GLU A 93 -3.00 -15.72 1.76
CA GLU A 93 -2.70 -16.79 2.73
C GLU A 93 -1.47 -16.48 3.60
N LEU A 94 -0.48 -15.75 3.06
CA LEU A 94 0.65 -15.25 3.86
C LEU A 94 0.18 -14.21 4.89
N PHE A 95 -0.68 -13.28 4.50
CA PHE A 95 -1.26 -12.29 5.41
C PHE A 95 -2.06 -12.93 6.54
N LYS A 96 -2.85 -13.97 6.25
CA LYS A 96 -3.58 -14.74 7.26
C LYS A 96 -2.64 -15.38 8.28
N ARG A 97 -1.58 -16.02 7.83
CA ARG A 97 -0.57 -16.64 8.72
C ARG A 97 0.14 -15.60 9.60
N ILE A 98 0.56 -14.48 9.00
CA ILE A 98 1.19 -13.38 9.75
C ILE A 98 0.22 -12.82 10.78
N HIS A 99 -1.05 -12.63 10.39
CA HIS A 99 -2.07 -12.09 11.28
C HIS A 99 -2.32 -12.98 12.49
N GLN A 100 -2.38 -14.29 12.29
CA GLN A 100 -2.55 -15.27 13.37
C GLN A 100 -1.37 -15.27 14.36
N LYS A 101 -0.14 -15.11 13.87
CA LYS A 101 1.08 -15.15 14.71
C LYS A 101 1.36 -13.85 15.44
N ALA A 102 1.22 -12.73 14.77
CA ALA A 102 1.81 -11.46 15.24
C ALA A 102 1.05 -10.18 14.85
N LYS A 103 -0.15 -10.31 14.28
CA LYS A 103 -0.98 -9.24 13.73
C LYS A 103 -0.51 -8.73 12.37
N CYS A 104 -1.49 -8.44 11.54
CA CYS A 104 -1.30 -7.81 10.23
C CYS A 104 -2.37 -6.74 10.03
N VAL A 105 -1.99 -5.62 9.43
CA VAL A 105 -2.90 -4.55 9.00
C VAL A 105 -2.60 -4.25 7.55
N VAL A 106 -3.61 -4.33 6.70
CA VAL A 106 -3.51 -3.90 5.30
C VAL A 106 -4.01 -2.47 5.17
N GLN A 107 -3.19 -1.63 4.60
CA GLN A 107 -3.48 -0.21 4.39
C GLN A 107 -3.62 0.03 2.89
N MET A 108 -4.75 0.57 2.47
CA MET A 108 -5.00 0.83 1.06
C MET A 108 -5.33 2.29 0.82
N THR A 109 -4.66 2.89 -0.15
CA THR A 109 -4.93 4.28 -0.51
C THR A 109 -6.19 4.34 -1.38
N LEU A 110 -7.15 5.15 -0.98
CA LEU A 110 -8.32 5.53 -1.79
C LEU A 110 -8.41 7.06 -1.79
N THR A 111 -8.10 7.70 -2.91
CA THR A 111 -8.08 9.17 -3.00
C THR A 111 -9.24 9.72 -3.83
N THR A 112 -9.68 8.95 -4.81
CA THR A 112 -10.59 9.43 -5.85
C THR A 112 -11.69 8.40 -6.08
N TYR A 113 -12.95 8.80 -5.84
CA TYR A 113 -14.12 7.96 -6.04
C TYR A 113 -14.43 7.76 -7.52
N ASP A 114 -14.26 8.81 -8.32
CA ASP A 114 -14.43 8.76 -9.77
C ASP A 114 -13.32 7.93 -10.42
N GLU A 115 -13.72 6.91 -11.19
CA GLU A 115 -12.80 5.94 -11.80
C GLU A 115 -11.98 6.55 -12.95
N GLU A 116 -12.55 7.51 -13.70
CA GLU A 116 -11.85 8.16 -14.81
C GLU A 116 -10.78 9.10 -14.27
N LEU A 117 -11.14 9.92 -13.28
CA LEU A 117 -10.19 10.77 -12.58
C LEU A 117 -9.12 9.94 -11.87
N CYS A 118 -9.48 8.81 -11.28
CA CYS A 118 -8.53 7.88 -10.68
C CYS A 118 -7.47 7.43 -11.70
N ARG A 119 -7.87 7.03 -12.91
CA ARG A 119 -6.93 6.61 -13.96
C ARG A 119 -6.02 7.73 -14.44
N VAL A 120 -6.50 8.98 -14.41
CA VAL A 120 -5.67 10.15 -14.75
C VAL A 120 -4.63 10.42 -13.67
N LEU A 121 -5.04 10.42 -12.40
CA LEU A 121 -4.17 10.75 -11.28
C LEU A 121 -3.19 9.61 -10.94
N GLU A 122 -3.62 8.36 -11.13
CA GLU A 122 -2.93 7.14 -10.70
C GLU A 122 -2.89 6.10 -11.84
N PRO A 123 -2.15 6.37 -12.94
CA PRO A 123 -2.32 5.64 -14.21
C PRO A 123 -1.95 4.15 -14.18
N ARG A 124 -1.14 3.71 -13.24
CA ARG A 124 -0.61 2.34 -13.17
C ARG A 124 -0.96 1.60 -11.89
N VAL A 125 -2.06 1.99 -11.26
CA VAL A 125 -2.58 1.32 -10.06
C VAL A 125 -3.90 0.62 -10.37
N SER A 126 -4.37 -0.20 -9.45
CA SER A 126 -5.74 -0.70 -9.47
C SER A 126 -6.72 0.46 -9.28
N THR A 127 -7.88 0.41 -9.91
CA THR A 127 -8.91 1.44 -9.75
C THR A 127 -9.44 1.48 -8.30
N THR A 128 -10.10 2.56 -7.94
CA THR A 128 -10.65 2.70 -6.58
C THR A 128 -11.66 1.61 -6.27
N LYS A 129 -12.49 1.23 -7.24
CA LYS A 129 -13.46 0.15 -7.08
C LYS A 129 -12.78 -1.22 -6.88
N GLU A 130 -11.75 -1.53 -7.64
CA GLU A 130 -10.96 -2.75 -7.46
C GLU A 130 -10.32 -2.80 -6.07
N ARG A 131 -9.76 -1.67 -5.62
CA ARG A 131 -9.19 -1.55 -4.27
C ARG A 131 -10.25 -1.71 -3.17
N PHE A 132 -11.45 -1.17 -3.37
CA PHE A 132 -12.59 -1.41 -2.47
C PHE A 132 -12.95 -2.89 -2.38
N GLU A 133 -13.03 -3.60 -3.51
CA GLU A 133 -13.27 -5.04 -3.50
C GLU A 133 -12.16 -5.82 -2.76
N ALA A 134 -10.90 -5.42 -2.92
CA ALA A 134 -9.80 -6.00 -2.18
C ALA A 134 -9.91 -5.79 -0.66
N LEU A 135 -10.35 -4.61 -0.21
CA LEU A 135 -10.60 -4.34 1.22
C LEU A 135 -11.65 -5.31 1.79
N LYS A 136 -12.72 -5.58 1.05
CA LYS A 136 -13.76 -6.55 1.46
C LYS A 136 -13.18 -7.96 1.60
N VAL A 137 -12.34 -8.39 0.67
CA VAL A 137 -11.68 -9.71 0.76
C VAL A 137 -10.84 -9.81 2.04
N PHE A 138 -10.08 -8.78 2.40
CA PHE A 138 -9.31 -8.78 3.66
C PHE A 138 -10.23 -8.79 4.88
N ARG A 139 -11.29 -7.98 4.92
CA ARG A 139 -12.30 -8.01 5.98
C ARG A 139 -12.88 -9.41 6.16
N ASP A 140 -13.34 -10.04 5.08
CA ASP A 140 -13.97 -11.35 5.10
C ASP A 140 -13.01 -12.46 5.57
N ASN A 141 -11.70 -12.20 5.52
CA ASN A 141 -10.66 -13.08 6.06
C ASN A 141 -10.15 -12.63 7.46
N GLY A 142 -10.84 -11.70 8.11
CA GLY A 142 -10.54 -11.26 9.47
C GLY A 142 -9.27 -10.42 9.61
N ILE A 143 -8.76 -9.87 8.50
CA ILE A 143 -7.56 -9.01 8.50
C ILE A 143 -8.00 -7.55 8.56
N PRO A 144 -7.62 -6.79 9.61
CA PRO A 144 -7.95 -5.38 9.71
C PRO A 144 -7.41 -4.57 8.53
N THR A 145 -8.23 -3.65 8.04
CA THR A 145 -7.88 -2.74 6.96
C THR A 145 -7.95 -1.29 7.41
N VAL A 146 -7.10 -0.45 6.82
CA VAL A 146 -7.10 1.01 7.00
C VAL A 146 -7.07 1.67 5.64
N VAL A 147 -7.84 2.71 5.46
CA VAL A 147 -7.83 3.51 4.23
C VAL A 147 -6.98 4.77 4.42
N TRP A 148 -6.09 5.01 3.48
CA TRP A 148 -5.39 6.29 3.34
C TRP A 148 -6.12 7.15 2.32
N LEU A 149 -6.89 8.12 2.81
CA LEU A 149 -7.48 9.20 2.02
C LEU A 149 -6.44 10.32 1.88
N SER A 150 -5.42 10.05 1.08
CA SER A 150 -4.24 10.92 0.95
C SER A 150 -3.54 10.70 -0.41
N PRO A 151 -3.20 11.79 -1.12
CA PRO A 151 -3.46 13.18 -0.75
C PRO A 151 -4.87 13.64 -1.09
N LEU A 152 -5.37 14.61 -0.33
CA LEU A 152 -6.48 15.45 -0.77
C LEU A 152 -5.88 16.61 -1.58
N LEU A 153 -6.28 16.67 -2.85
CA LEU A 153 -5.82 17.66 -3.83
C LEU A 153 -6.87 18.77 -3.93
N PRO A 154 -6.57 20.03 -3.55
CA PRO A 154 -7.52 21.13 -3.62
C PRO A 154 -8.13 21.28 -5.01
N PHE A 155 -9.45 21.44 -5.07
CA PHE A 155 -10.25 21.62 -6.30
C PHE A 155 -10.29 20.41 -7.24
N ILE A 156 -9.71 19.27 -6.87
CA ILE A 156 -9.66 18.07 -7.71
C ILE A 156 -10.44 16.92 -7.05
N ASN A 157 -10.03 16.49 -5.86
CA ASN A 157 -10.66 15.36 -5.16
C ASN A 157 -11.11 15.69 -3.73
N ASP A 158 -11.12 16.96 -3.34
CA ASP A 158 -11.64 17.47 -2.08
C ASP A 158 -13.14 17.83 -2.14
N THR A 159 -13.84 17.38 -3.18
CA THR A 159 -15.27 17.62 -3.36
C THR A 159 -16.11 16.78 -2.40
N GLU A 160 -17.30 17.27 -2.03
CA GLU A 160 -18.23 16.55 -1.18
C GLU A 160 -18.61 15.18 -1.78
N GLU A 161 -18.84 15.11 -3.08
CA GLU A 161 -19.16 13.87 -3.79
C GLU A 161 -18.04 12.82 -3.64
N ASN A 162 -16.78 13.22 -3.88
CA ASN A 162 -15.63 12.35 -3.71
C ASN A 162 -15.51 11.83 -2.28
N LEU A 163 -15.58 12.72 -1.32
CA LEU A 163 -15.46 12.36 0.10
C LEU A 163 -16.57 11.42 0.53
N ARG A 164 -17.83 11.71 0.17
CA ARG A 164 -18.97 10.84 0.49
C ARG A 164 -18.82 9.45 -0.17
N GLY A 165 -18.40 9.38 -1.43
CA GLY A 165 -18.21 8.12 -2.13
C GLY A 165 -17.11 7.26 -1.49
N ILE A 166 -15.97 7.86 -1.12
CA ILE A 166 -14.90 7.13 -0.42
C ILE A 166 -15.34 6.69 0.97
N LEU A 167 -16.06 7.53 1.71
CA LEU A 167 -16.58 7.18 3.05
C LEU A 167 -17.61 6.05 2.97
N ASP A 168 -18.47 6.02 1.95
CA ASP A 168 -19.39 4.89 1.69
C ASP A 168 -18.59 3.59 1.47
N TYR A 169 -17.56 3.62 0.66
CA TYR A 169 -16.68 2.46 0.48
C TYR A 169 -16.03 2.02 1.79
N CYS A 170 -15.54 2.95 2.59
CA CYS A 170 -14.94 2.64 3.89
C CYS A 170 -15.95 1.97 4.83
N THR A 171 -17.17 2.48 4.89
CA THR A 171 -18.25 1.93 5.72
C THR A 171 -18.65 0.52 5.26
N ARG A 172 -18.84 0.32 3.96
CA ARG A 172 -19.23 -0.98 3.39
C ARG A 172 -18.11 -2.02 3.45
N ALA A 173 -16.87 -1.59 3.42
CA ALA A 173 -15.71 -2.47 3.65
C ALA A 173 -15.40 -2.68 5.13
N GLU A 174 -16.11 -1.98 6.04
CA GLU A 174 -15.91 -2.06 7.50
C GLU A 174 -14.44 -1.82 7.88
N VAL A 175 -13.82 -0.80 7.26
CA VAL A 175 -12.42 -0.50 7.55
C VAL A 175 -12.24 -0.09 9.02
N TYR A 176 -11.13 -0.50 9.60
CA TYR A 176 -10.82 -0.21 11.02
C TYR A 176 -10.56 1.27 11.27
N GLY A 177 -10.09 1.99 10.26
CA GLY A 177 -9.83 3.42 10.38
C GLY A 177 -9.51 4.09 9.04
N ILE A 178 -9.52 5.41 9.06
CA ILE A 178 -9.19 6.26 7.92
C ILE A 178 -8.10 7.22 8.35
N ILE A 179 -7.07 7.35 7.53
CA ILE A 179 -5.99 8.32 7.70
C ILE A 179 -6.13 9.34 6.57
N CYS A 180 -6.23 10.61 6.94
CA CYS A 180 -6.43 11.68 5.99
C CYS A 180 -5.32 12.73 6.10
N PHE A 181 -4.69 13.04 4.96
CA PHE A 181 -3.72 14.13 4.85
C PHE A 181 -3.95 14.92 3.56
N GLY A 182 -3.68 16.21 3.62
CA GLY A 182 -3.57 17.06 2.44
C GLY A 182 -2.26 16.84 1.69
N ILE A 183 -2.06 17.67 0.67
CA ILE A 183 -0.80 17.73 -0.08
C ILE A 183 0.22 18.56 0.68
N GLY A 184 1.44 18.06 0.82
CA GLY A 184 2.59 18.84 1.22
C GLY A 184 3.16 19.58 0.00
N MET A 185 3.36 20.87 0.11
CA MET A 185 4.10 21.65 -0.90
C MET A 185 5.52 21.90 -0.38
N THR A 186 6.50 21.49 -1.19
CA THR A 186 7.93 21.73 -0.94
C THR A 186 8.48 22.72 -1.93
#